data_84fa533f8cbf0486a2201dcb18ef5bcd
#
_entry.id   84fa533f8cbf0486a2201dcb18ef5bcd
#
_cell.length_a   1.000
_cell.length_b   1.000
_cell.length_c   1.000
_cell.angle_alpha   90.00
_cell.angle_beta   90.00
_cell.angle_gamma   90.00
#
_symmetry.space_group_name_H-M   'P 1'
#
loop_
_entity.id
_entity.type
_entity.pdbx_description
1 polymer ?
#
loop_
_entity_poly.entity_id
_entity_poly.type
_entity_poly.pdbx_seq_one_letter_code
_entity_poly.pdbx_strand_id
1 'polypeptide(L)'
;ALPPILLCFHYDVVPVLNYDPSAPDAPLPGWDYPPFSGAVADGRIYGRGTLDMKGMLFSILEATDSLLAEGFRPERDVWIALGFDEETGGTQGALKIARYFEEQGIAFDAVYDEGGIIIAPGLGGIQRTAALVGTAEKGFSTIRITVRGTGGHSSMPPEKGSLVLAAEIIEMLNQERMPAFLTAPVIAFLDRI
;
A
#
# COMPACT_ATOMS: atom_id res chain seq x y z
N ALA A 1 -29.86 12.01 -9.02
CA ALA A 1 -29.20 11.15 -8.03
C ALA A 1 -27.82 11.75 -7.70
N LEU A 2 -27.36 11.58 -6.50
CA LEU A 2 -25.99 11.96 -6.12
C LEU A 2 -24.99 11.03 -6.84
N PRO A 3 -23.79 11.51 -7.21
CA PRO A 3 -22.76 10.64 -7.75
C PRO A 3 -22.39 9.54 -6.76
N PRO A 4 -22.02 8.34 -7.23
CA PRO A 4 -21.66 7.22 -6.37
C PRO A 4 -20.35 7.46 -5.62
N ILE A 5 -20.11 6.66 -4.58
CA ILE A 5 -18.80 6.56 -3.91
C ILE A 5 -18.23 5.17 -4.09
N LEU A 6 -16.91 5.05 -4.02
CA LEU A 6 -16.17 3.81 -4.11
C LEU A 6 -15.38 3.57 -2.83
N LEU A 7 -15.48 2.37 -2.30
CA LEU A 7 -14.64 1.84 -1.23
C LEU A 7 -13.71 0.79 -1.86
N CYS A 8 -12.41 1.07 -1.85
CA CYS A 8 -11.38 0.21 -2.45
C CYS A 8 -10.68 -0.61 -1.38
N PHE A 9 -10.46 -1.87 -1.66
CA PHE A 9 -9.74 -2.80 -0.80
C PHE A 9 -8.93 -3.78 -1.62
N HIS A 10 -7.86 -4.31 -1.03
CA HIS A 10 -7.17 -5.47 -1.56
C HIS A 10 -7.16 -6.63 -0.57
N TYR A 11 -7.05 -7.85 -1.07
CA TYR A 11 -7.02 -9.05 -0.24
C TYR A 11 -5.76 -9.90 -0.43
N ASP A 12 -4.89 -9.53 -1.34
CA ASP A 12 -3.53 -10.04 -1.41
C ASP A 12 -2.68 -9.48 -0.26
N VAL A 13 -1.53 -10.06 -0.05
CA VAL A 13 -0.63 -9.70 1.06
C VAL A 13 0.82 -9.88 0.64
N VAL A 14 1.73 -9.09 1.21
CA VAL A 14 3.16 -9.28 1.00
C VAL A 14 3.62 -10.65 1.47
N PRO A 15 4.64 -11.26 0.82
CA PRO A 15 5.18 -12.54 1.21
C PRO A 15 5.68 -12.58 2.65
N VAL A 16 5.56 -13.73 3.27
CA VAL A 16 6.20 -14.02 4.56
C VAL A 16 7.52 -14.75 4.31
N LEU A 17 8.61 -14.15 4.75
CA LEU A 17 9.94 -14.71 4.56
C LEU A 17 10.08 -16.06 5.30
N ASN A 18 10.64 -17.05 4.62
CA ASN A 18 10.83 -18.42 5.13
C ASN A 18 9.54 -19.17 5.51
N TYR A 19 8.38 -18.70 5.03
CA TYR A 19 7.13 -19.43 5.22
C TYR A 19 7.09 -20.68 4.32
N ASP A 20 6.75 -21.80 4.93
CA ASP A 20 6.54 -23.08 4.24
C ASP A 20 5.02 -23.39 4.15
N PRO A 21 4.41 -23.31 2.97
CA PRO A 21 2.98 -23.61 2.83
C PRO A 21 2.64 -25.08 3.06
N SER A 22 3.62 -25.99 3.06
CA SER A 22 3.41 -27.41 3.41
C SER A 22 3.34 -27.65 4.93
N ALA A 23 3.79 -26.69 5.73
CA ALA A 23 3.75 -26.70 7.18
C ALA A 23 3.19 -25.37 7.73
N PRO A 24 1.93 -25.03 7.44
CA PRO A 24 1.36 -23.71 7.68
C PRO A 24 1.32 -23.29 9.15
N ASP A 25 1.25 -24.26 10.06
CA ASP A 25 1.18 -24.04 11.50
C ASP A 25 2.55 -24.12 12.20
N ALA A 26 3.62 -24.29 11.45
CA ALA A 26 4.96 -24.35 12.02
C ALA A 26 5.35 -22.99 12.63
N PRO A 27 6.01 -23.00 13.80
CA PRO A 27 6.57 -21.77 14.38
C PRO A 27 7.54 -21.09 13.42
N LEU A 28 7.43 -19.79 13.27
CA LEU A 28 8.31 -19.01 12.40
C LEU A 28 9.00 -17.91 13.23
N PRO A 29 10.33 -17.78 13.15
CA PRO A 29 11.06 -16.74 13.88
C PRO A 29 10.51 -15.32 13.59
N GLY A 30 10.29 -14.56 14.66
CA GLY A 30 9.72 -13.21 14.57
C GLY A 30 8.19 -13.15 14.54
N TRP A 31 7.52 -14.28 14.71
CA TRP A 31 6.06 -14.40 14.78
C TRP A 31 5.65 -15.06 16.09
N ASP A 32 4.70 -14.43 16.82
CA ASP A 32 4.12 -15.00 18.04
C ASP A 32 3.16 -16.15 17.73
N TYR A 33 2.51 -16.08 16.55
CA TYR A 33 1.61 -17.11 16.02
C TYR A 33 1.93 -17.36 14.54
N PRO A 34 1.58 -18.53 13.99
CA PRO A 34 1.78 -18.79 12.56
C PRO A 34 1.16 -17.69 11.68
N PRO A 35 1.89 -17.21 10.66
CA PRO A 35 1.53 -16.00 9.90
C PRO A 35 0.12 -15.96 9.29
N PHE A 36 -0.44 -17.12 8.99
CA PHE A 36 -1.76 -17.24 8.36
C PHE A 36 -2.78 -17.96 9.26
N SER A 37 -2.50 -18.12 10.56
CA SER A 37 -3.40 -18.80 11.49
C SER A 37 -4.67 -18.01 11.83
N GLY A 38 -4.62 -16.69 11.73
CA GLY A 38 -5.71 -15.85 12.20
C GLY A 38 -5.94 -15.97 13.70
N ALA A 39 -4.90 -16.29 14.48
CA ALA A 39 -5.03 -16.54 15.91
C ALA A 39 -5.65 -15.35 16.64
N VAL A 40 -6.64 -15.62 17.49
CA VAL A 40 -7.28 -14.61 18.34
C VAL A 40 -6.76 -14.79 19.76
N ALA A 41 -5.97 -13.84 20.24
CA ALA A 41 -5.39 -13.85 21.56
C ALA A 41 -5.25 -12.43 22.10
N ASP A 42 -5.37 -12.25 23.41
CA ASP A 42 -5.19 -10.95 24.09
C ASP A 42 -6.00 -9.80 23.47
N GLY A 43 -7.19 -10.09 22.95
CA GLY A 43 -8.06 -9.10 22.31
C GLY A 43 -7.57 -8.63 20.94
N ARG A 44 -6.68 -9.38 20.29
CA ARG A 44 -6.10 -9.10 18.97
C ARG A 44 -6.27 -10.27 18.03
N ILE A 45 -6.26 -9.98 16.74
CA ILE A 45 -6.19 -10.97 15.67
C ILE A 45 -4.77 -10.91 15.08
N TYR A 46 -4.06 -12.04 15.13
CA TYR A 46 -2.70 -12.14 14.64
C TYR A 46 -2.69 -12.79 13.25
N GLY A 47 -1.98 -12.17 12.32
CA GLY A 47 -1.79 -12.75 11.00
C GLY A 47 -1.32 -11.75 9.94
N ARG A 48 -0.67 -12.25 8.90
CA ARG A 48 -0.35 -11.49 7.71
C ARG A 48 -1.66 -11.04 7.03
N GLY A 49 -1.79 -9.75 6.73
CA GLY A 49 -2.99 -9.17 6.12
C GLY A 49 -4.09 -8.76 7.10
N THR A 50 -3.95 -9.00 8.42
CA THR A 50 -4.96 -8.55 9.38
C THR A 50 -5.02 -7.03 9.51
N LEU A 51 -3.89 -6.34 9.39
CA LEU A 51 -3.81 -4.88 9.41
C LEU A 51 -3.87 -4.29 8.01
N ASP A 52 -3.16 -4.88 7.08
CA ASP A 52 -2.99 -4.46 5.69
C ASP A 52 -3.51 -5.58 4.77
N MET A 53 -4.78 -5.50 4.22
CA MET A 53 -5.80 -4.57 4.75
C MET A 53 -7.11 -5.31 5.04
N LYS A 54 -7.07 -6.64 5.26
CA LYS A 54 -8.28 -7.46 5.51
C LYS A 54 -9.09 -7.01 6.73
N GLY A 55 -8.42 -6.45 7.75
CA GLY A 55 -9.11 -5.90 8.91
C GLY A 55 -10.08 -4.78 8.54
N MET A 56 -9.64 -3.84 7.71
CA MET A 56 -10.49 -2.76 7.21
C MET A 56 -11.58 -3.31 6.27
N LEU A 57 -11.23 -4.20 5.34
CA LEU A 57 -12.18 -4.84 4.44
C LEU A 57 -13.33 -5.49 5.20
N PHE A 58 -13.03 -6.37 6.16
CA PHE A 58 -14.08 -7.06 6.92
C PHE A 58 -14.87 -6.10 7.81
N SER A 59 -14.25 -5.08 8.39
CA SER A 59 -14.97 -4.06 9.18
C SER A 59 -16.02 -3.33 8.33
N ILE A 60 -15.70 -3.01 7.09
CA ILE A 60 -16.65 -2.34 6.16
C ILE A 60 -17.76 -3.30 5.71
N LEU A 61 -17.42 -4.56 5.43
CA LEU A 61 -18.44 -5.57 5.05
C LEU A 61 -19.42 -5.81 6.19
N GLU A 62 -18.95 -5.98 7.43
CA GLU A 62 -19.79 -6.15 8.62
C GLU A 62 -20.65 -4.91 8.91
N ALA A 63 -20.06 -3.71 8.75
CA ALA A 63 -20.82 -2.47 8.90
C ALA A 63 -21.92 -2.36 7.83
N THR A 64 -21.61 -2.76 6.59
CA THR A 64 -22.57 -2.74 5.48
C THR A 64 -23.71 -3.72 5.76
N ASP A 65 -23.41 -4.95 6.17
CA ASP A 65 -24.41 -5.96 6.51
C ASP A 65 -25.32 -5.49 7.64
N SER A 66 -24.73 -4.95 8.71
CA SER A 66 -25.48 -4.41 9.85
C SER A 66 -26.42 -3.28 9.46
N LEU A 67 -25.95 -2.32 8.66
CA LEU A 67 -26.76 -1.21 8.19
C LEU A 67 -27.92 -1.69 7.30
N LEU A 68 -27.67 -2.66 6.41
CA LEU A 68 -28.71 -3.24 5.57
C LEU A 68 -29.75 -4.01 6.39
N ALA A 69 -29.32 -4.74 7.42
CA ALA A 69 -30.22 -5.44 8.34
C ALA A 69 -31.12 -4.48 9.12
N GLU A 70 -30.64 -3.29 9.46
CA GLU A 70 -31.40 -2.21 10.08
C GLU A 70 -32.33 -1.47 9.09
N GLY A 71 -32.29 -1.82 7.80
CA GLY A 71 -33.11 -1.19 6.76
C GLY A 71 -32.56 0.14 6.26
N PHE A 72 -31.31 0.45 6.55
CA PHE A 72 -30.65 1.65 6.01
C PHE A 72 -30.62 1.62 4.50
N ARG A 73 -30.94 2.77 3.88
CA ARG A 73 -30.86 2.96 2.43
C ARG A 73 -30.01 4.20 2.14
N PRO A 74 -28.85 4.02 1.51
CA PRO A 74 -28.00 5.16 1.15
C PRO A 74 -28.69 6.05 0.10
N GLU A 75 -28.43 7.35 0.14
CA GLU A 75 -28.94 8.32 -0.84
C GLU A 75 -28.20 8.25 -2.18
N ARG A 76 -27.09 7.52 -2.24
CA ARG A 76 -26.25 7.30 -3.43
C ARG A 76 -25.79 5.84 -3.50
N ASP A 77 -25.39 5.40 -4.65
CA ASP A 77 -24.78 4.09 -4.80
C ASP A 77 -23.42 4.06 -4.10
N VAL A 78 -23.20 2.97 -3.36
CA VAL A 78 -21.93 2.66 -2.71
C VAL A 78 -21.37 1.42 -3.39
N TRP A 79 -20.23 1.59 -4.03
CA TRP A 79 -19.51 0.52 -4.68
C TRP A 79 -18.40 0.01 -3.76
N ILE A 80 -18.19 -1.31 -3.74
CA ILE A 80 -17.09 -1.95 -3.02
C ILE A 80 -16.26 -2.69 -4.07
N ALA A 81 -14.99 -2.30 -4.21
CA ALA A 81 -14.05 -2.93 -5.13
C ALA A 81 -13.00 -3.71 -4.37
N LEU A 82 -12.71 -4.93 -4.82
CA LEU A 82 -11.75 -5.84 -4.20
C LEU A 82 -10.64 -6.17 -5.20
N GLY A 83 -9.45 -5.62 -4.98
CA GLY A 83 -8.22 -5.95 -5.72
C GLY A 83 -7.55 -7.21 -5.18
N PHE A 84 -6.71 -7.83 -5.98
CA PHE A 84 -5.97 -9.05 -5.60
C PHE A 84 -4.48 -8.98 -5.90
N ASP A 85 -3.97 -7.83 -6.31
CA ASP A 85 -2.59 -7.64 -6.74
C ASP A 85 -2.05 -6.24 -6.39
N GLU A 86 -2.56 -5.62 -5.33
CA GLU A 86 -2.12 -4.31 -4.86
C GLU A 86 -0.63 -4.34 -4.54
N GLU A 87 -0.20 -5.32 -3.75
CA GLU A 87 1.17 -5.54 -3.29
C GLU A 87 2.18 -5.81 -4.42
N THR A 88 1.67 -6.02 -5.62
CA THR A 88 2.48 -6.23 -6.83
C THR A 88 2.24 -5.16 -7.91
N GLY A 89 1.55 -4.05 -7.54
CA GLY A 89 1.35 -2.87 -8.37
C GLY A 89 0.00 -2.78 -9.10
N GLY A 90 -1.00 -3.59 -8.73
CA GLY A 90 -2.41 -3.41 -9.11
C GLY A 90 -2.76 -3.55 -10.59
N THR A 91 -1.86 -4.11 -11.42
CA THR A 91 -2.03 -4.09 -12.90
C THR A 91 -3.09 -5.05 -13.42
N GLN A 92 -3.42 -6.10 -12.67
CA GLN A 92 -4.40 -7.11 -13.05
C GLN A 92 -5.72 -6.97 -12.28
N GLY A 93 -5.70 -6.40 -11.08
CA GLY A 93 -6.84 -6.10 -10.23
C GLY A 93 -7.28 -4.64 -10.37
N ALA A 94 -6.69 -3.75 -9.58
CA ALA A 94 -7.11 -2.35 -9.47
C ALA A 94 -7.20 -1.62 -10.81
N LEU A 95 -6.19 -1.78 -11.68
CA LEU A 95 -6.20 -1.15 -13.01
C LEU A 95 -7.37 -1.65 -13.89
N LYS A 96 -7.70 -2.93 -13.82
CA LYS A 96 -8.83 -3.48 -14.60
C LYS A 96 -10.17 -3.04 -14.03
N ILE A 97 -10.28 -2.95 -12.72
CA ILE A 97 -11.47 -2.39 -12.05
C ILE A 97 -11.67 -0.93 -12.47
N ALA A 98 -10.61 -0.12 -12.44
CA ALA A 98 -10.66 1.27 -12.87
C ALA A 98 -11.11 1.42 -14.34
N ARG A 99 -10.55 0.59 -15.24
CA ARG A 99 -10.96 0.56 -16.65
C ARG A 99 -12.43 0.14 -16.82
N TYR A 100 -12.89 -0.84 -16.07
CA TYR A 100 -14.30 -1.23 -16.09
C TYR A 100 -15.21 -0.05 -15.75
N PHE A 101 -14.90 0.72 -14.71
CA PHE A 101 -15.67 1.89 -14.35
C PHE A 101 -15.63 2.98 -15.44
N GLU A 102 -14.46 3.20 -16.04
CA GLU A 102 -14.29 4.12 -17.15
C GLU A 102 -15.15 3.70 -18.35
N GLU A 103 -15.10 2.43 -18.76
CA GLU A 103 -15.91 1.87 -19.86
C GLU A 103 -17.41 1.94 -19.61
N GLN A 104 -17.85 1.84 -18.35
CA GLN A 104 -19.25 2.00 -17.95
C GLN A 104 -19.65 3.48 -17.77
N GLY A 105 -18.73 4.42 -17.91
CA GLY A 105 -19.00 5.84 -17.71
C GLY A 105 -19.34 6.19 -16.25
N ILE A 106 -18.87 5.40 -15.28
CA ILE A 106 -19.12 5.61 -13.86
C ILE A 106 -18.05 6.54 -13.31
N ALA A 107 -18.44 7.72 -12.84
CA ALA A 107 -17.58 8.67 -12.15
C ALA A 107 -17.97 8.75 -10.67
N PHE A 108 -17.02 8.59 -9.79
CA PHE A 108 -17.22 8.64 -8.35
C PHE A 108 -17.05 10.06 -7.79
N ASP A 109 -17.89 10.40 -6.80
CA ASP A 109 -17.75 11.65 -6.02
C ASP A 109 -16.53 11.57 -5.09
N ALA A 110 -16.31 10.38 -4.52
CA ALA A 110 -15.15 10.08 -3.69
C ALA A 110 -14.74 8.61 -3.83
N VAL A 111 -13.44 8.38 -3.71
CA VAL A 111 -12.84 7.04 -3.60
C VAL A 111 -12.14 6.97 -2.26
N TYR A 112 -12.50 5.98 -1.46
CA TYR A 112 -11.89 5.71 -0.17
C TYR A 112 -11.03 4.46 -0.29
N ASP A 113 -9.78 4.60 0.10
CA ASP A 113 -8.77 3.57 0.06
C ASP A 113 -8.07 3.49 1.41
N GLU A 114 -7.05 2.67 1.52
CA GLU A 114 -6.25 2.53 2.72
C GLU A 114 -5.29 3.73 2.96
N GLY A 115 -4.47 3.65 4.01
CA GLY A 115 -3.34 4.55 4.26
C GLY A 115 -3.56 5.61 5.33
N GLY A 116 -4.74 5.70 5.94
CA GLY A 116 -4.98 6.57 7.08
C GLY A 116 -4.57 5.92 8.41
N ILE A 117 -4.14 6.74 9.38
CA ILE A 117 -3.86 6.28 10.75
C ILE A 117 -4.48 7.21 11.79
N ILE A 118 -4.84 6.62 12.94
CA ILE A 118 -5.21 7.40 14.12
C ILE A 118 -4.02 7.41 15.07
N ILE A 119 -3.52 8.59 15.39
CA ILE A 119 -2.37 8.79 16.27
C ILE A 119 -2.79 9.29 17.64
N ALA A 120 -2.12 8.77 18.68
CA ALA A 120 -2.29 9.23 20.05
C ALA A 120 -1.60 10.59 20.27
N PRO A 121 -2.00 11.34 21.32
CA PRO A 121 -1.33 12.58 21.68
C PRO A 121 0.18 12.39 21.92
N GLY A 122 0.97 13.38 21.54
CA GLY A 122 2.43 13.42 21.75
C GLY A 122 3.27 13.10 20.52
N LEU A 123 2.72 12.47 19.50
CA LEU A 123 3.44 12.21 18.26
C LEU A 123 3.48 13.47 17.39
N GLY A 124 4.69 13.87 16.96
CA GLY A 124 4.88 15.02 16.05
C GLY A 124 4.39 16.37 16.59
N GLY A 125 4.27 16.52 17.93
CA GLY A 125 3.76 17.76 18.54
C GLY A 125 2.25 17.84 18.67
N ILE A 126 1.49 16.87 18.15
CA ILE A 126 0.03 16.84 18.22
C ILE A 126 -0.40 16.51 19.67
N GLN A 127 -1.16 17.42 20.28
CA GLN A 127 -1.54 17.34 21.71
C GLN A 127 -2.83 16.55 21.97
N ARG A 128 -3.50 16.08 20.94
CA ARG A 128 -4.77 15.32 21.03
C ARG A 128 -4.77 14.15 20.05
N THR A 129 -5.65 13.19 20.26
CA THR A 129 -5.87 12.13 19.26
C THR A 129 -6.28 12.75 17.93
N ALA A 130 -5.61 12.34 16.84
CA ALA A 130 -5.88 12.85 15.50
C ALA A 130 -5.95 11.72 14.50
N ALA A 131 -6.97 11.76 13.63
CA ALA A 131 -7.04 10.92 12.45
C ALA A 131 -6.34 11.64 11.29
N LEU A 132 -5.36 10.99 10.70
CA LEU A 132 -4.68 11.48 9.49
C LEU A 132 -5.37 10.90 8.26
N VAL A 133 -5.88 11.79 7.43
CA VAL A 133 -6.53 11.42 6.16
C VAL A 133 -5.63 11.87 5.02
N GLY A 134 -5.10 10.92 4.25
CA GLY A 134 -4.38 11.19 3.02
C GLY A 134 -5.35 11.70 1.96
N THR A 135 -5.04 12.83 1.33
CA THR A 135 -5.86 13.40 0.25
C THR A 135 -5.16 13.34 -1.10
N ALA A 136 -3.92 12.89 -1.12
CA ALA A 136 -3.12 12.66 -2.32
C ALA A 136 -1.96 11.73 -1.99
N GLU A 137 -1.51 11.00 -2.98
CA GLU A 137 -0.36 10.10 -2.88
C GLU A 137 0.72 10.51 -3.88
N LYS A 138 1.98 10.23 -3.50
CA LYS A 138 3.11 10.46 -4.40
C LYS A 138 3.16 9.38 -5.47
N GLY A 139 3.51 9.77 -6.69
CA GLY A 139 3.79 8.82 -7.75
C GLY A 139 4.99 7.93 -7.39
N PHE A 140 4.92 6.68 -7.79
CA PHE A 140 5.99 5.69 -7.67
C PHE A 140 6.54 5.33 -9.06
N SER A 141 7.85 5.13 -9.15
CA SER A 141 8.48 4.70 -10.39
C SER A 141 9.68 3.80 -10.11
N THR A 142 9.74 2.67 -10.79
CA THR A 142 10.91 1.79 -10.77
C THR A 142 11.76 2.04 -12.00
N ILE A 143 13.02 2.38 -11.80
CA ILE A 143 13.99 2.57 -12.87
C ILE A 143 14.97 1.40 -12.87
N ARG A 144 15.08 0.71 -14.00
CA ARG A 144 16.08 -0.33 -14.20
C ARG A 144 17.26 0.25 -14.99
N ILE A 145 18.44 0.26 -14.38
CA ILE A 145 19.69 0.69 -15.02
C ILE A 145 20.49 -0.56 -15.39
N THR A 146 20.78 -0.74 -16.66
CA THR A 146 21.59 -1.86 -17.14
C THR A 146 22.94 -1.35 -17.62
N VAL A 147 23.99 -1.72 -16.91
CA VAL A 147 25.36 -1.39 -17.30
C VAL A 147 25.95 -2.55 -18.07
N ARG A 148 26.32 -2.31 -19.33
CA ARG A 148 26.94 -3.30 -20.18
C ARG A 148 28.42 -3.01 -20.33
N GLY A 149 29.24 -4.05 -20.24
CA GLY A 149 30.68 -3.97 -20.49
C GLY A 149 31.13 -5.02 -21.48
N THR A 150 32.21 -4.76 -22.18
CA THR A 150 32.91 -5.76 -23.00
C THR A 150 33.69 -6.66 -22.06
N GLY A 151 33.42 -7.97 -22.13
CA GLY A 151 34.23 -8.95 -21.43
C GLY A 151 35.66 -8.92 -21.96
N GLY A 152 36.64 -9.45 -21.20
CA GLY A 152 38.03 -9.51 -21.59
C GLY A 152 38.84 -10.43 -20.68
N HIS A 153 40.08 -10.69 -21.04
CA HIS A 153 40.99 -11.45 -20.20
C HIS A 153 41.41 -10.62 -18.99
N SER A 154 41.46 -11.22 -17.82
CA SER A 154 41.78 -10.52 -16.56
C SER A 154 43.18 -9.83 -16.53
N SER A 155 44.11 -10.27 -17.39
CA SER A 155 45.42 -9.63 -17.53
C SER A 155 45.43 -8.35 -18.42
N MET A 156 44.33 -8.08 -19.11
CA MET A 156 44.13 -6.88 -19.93
C MET A 156 42.77 -6.24 -19.63
N PRO A 157 42.57 -5.74 -18.41
CA PRO A 157 41.31 -5.15 -18.02
C PRO A 157 41.05 -3.84 -18.77
N PRO A 158 39.83 -3.51 -19.12
CA PRO A 158 39.49 -2.19 -19.62
C PRO A 158 39.79 -1.11 -18.56
N GLU A 159 40.07 0.10 -18.98
CA GLU A 159 40.31 1.23 -18.08
C GLU A 159 39.14 1.44 -17.10
N LYS A 160 37.89 1.28 -17.57
CA LYS A 160 36.70 1.27 -16.75
C LYS A 160 35.84 0.04 -17.12
N GLY A 161 35.78 -0.94 -16.22
CA GLY A 161 34.90 -2.08 -16.35
C GLY A 161 33.45 -1.73 -15.95
N SER A 162 32.51 -2.60 -16.34
CA SER A 162 31.08 -2.39 -16.02
C SER A 162 30.78 -2.26 -14.52
N LEU A 163 31.54 -2.92 -13.65
CA LEU A 163 31.40 -2.78 -12.20
C LEU A 163 31.80 -1.38 -11.72
N VAL A 164 32.87 -0.79 -12.28
CA VAL A 164 33.29 0.56 -11.95
C VAL A 164 32.25 1.57 -12.42
N LEU A 165 31.73 1.42 -13.63
CA LEU A 165 30.65 2.27 -14.14
C LEU A 165 29.36 2.14 -13.32
N ALA A 166 29.02 0.94 -12.87
CA ALA A 166 27.88 0.74 -12.00
C ALA A 166 28.07 1.42 -10.62
N ALA A 167 29.27 1.35 -10.06
CA ALA A 167 29.60 2.01 -8.79
C ALA A 167 29.56 3.55 -8.93
N GLU A 168 30.05 4.12 -10.04
CA GLU A 168 29.95 5.56 -10.31
C GLU A 168 28.49 6.02 -10.43
N ILE A 169 27.63 5.24 -11.07
CA ILE A 169 26.20 5.54 -11.16
C ILE A 169 25.55 5.51 -9.77
N ILE A 170 25.86 4.50 -8.96
CA ILE A 170 25.33 4.40 -7.58
C ILE A 170 25.78 5.61 -6.76
N GLU A 171 27.04 5.98 -6.85
CA GLU A 171 27.59 7.15 -6.14
C GLU A 171 26.91 8.44 -6.58
N MET A 172 26.73 8.64 -7.89
CA MET A 172 26.01 9.79 -8.44
C MET A 172 24.56 9.85 -7.90
N LEU A 173 23.84 8.73 -7.92
CA LEU A 173 22.46 8.67 -7.39
C LEU A 173 22.41 8.93 -5.89
N ASN A 174 23.44 8.54 -5.14
CA ASN A 174 23.52 8.80 -3.70
C ASN A 174 23.79 10.29 -3.39
N GLN A 175 24.54 10.96 -4.23
CA GLN A 175 24.89 12.38 -4.05
C GLN A 175 23.80 13.33 -4.55
N GLU A 176 23.13 12.99 -5.64
CA GLU A 176 22.06 13.79 -6.24
C GLU A 176 20.73 13.57 -5.49
N ARG A 177 20.30 14.60 -4.78
CA ARG A 177 19.00 14.58 -4.09
C ARG A 177 17.94 15.22 -4.95
N MET A 178 16.78 14.56 -5.04
CA MET A 178 15.62 15.16 -5.68
C MET A 178 15.23 16.45 -4.94
N PRO A 179 14.80 17.51 -5.65
CA PRO A 179 14.34 18.73 -5.03
C PRO A 179 13.18 18.46 -4.06
N ALA A 180 13.30 18.95 -2.83
CA ALA A 180 12.22 18.88 -1.86
C ALA A 180 11.28 20.08 -2.07
N PHE A 181 9.97 19.81 -2.06
CA PHE A 181 8.94 20.83 -2.06
C PHE A 181 7.77 20.40 -1.17
N LEU A 182 7.08 21.38 -0.61
CA LEU A 182 5.87 21.16 0.17
C LEU A 182 4.66 21.28 -0.75
N THR A 183 3.83 20.25 -0.76
CA THR A 183 2.54 20.29 -1.48
C THR A 183 1.50 21.05 -0.66
N ALA A 184 0.47 21.57 -1.30
CA ALA A 184 -0.59 22.28 -0.61
C ALA A 184 -1.25 21.48 0.53
N PRO A 185 -1.54 20.17 0.39
CA PRO A 185 -2.03 19.37 1.51
C PRO A 185 -1.06 19.30 2.68
N VAL A 186 0.25 19.16 2.43
CA VAL A 186 1.28 19.14 3.49
C VAL A 186 1.36 20.48 4.20
N ILE A 187 1.32 21.60 3.48
CA ILE A 187 1.29 22.94 4.07
C ILE A 187 0.05 23.08 4.96
N ALA A 188 -1.14 22.74 4.45
CA ALA A 188 -2.39 22.82 5.21
C ALA A 188 -2.39 21.91 6.45
N PHE A 189 -1.70 20.79 6.41
CA PHE A 189 -1.49 19.93 7.59
C PHE A 189 -0.58 20.62 8.62
N LEU A 190 0.59 21.13 8.18
CA LEU A 190 1.55 21.81 9.07
C LEU A 190 0.96 23.06 9.75
N ASP A 191 0.07 23.77 9.07
CA ASP A 191 -0.61 24.95 9.62
C ASP A 191 -1.63 24.61 10.74
N ARG A 192 -1.97 23.32 10.90
CA ARG A 192 -3.00 22.86 11.86
C ARG A 192 -2.45 22.12 13.08
N ILE A 193 -1.19 21.74 13.06
CA ILE A 193 -0.51 21.05 14.17
C ILE A 193 0.38 22.01 14.95
#